data_068f248d9267204860b3132f8818aba1
#
_entry.id   068f248d9267204860b3132f8818aba1
#
_cell.length_a   1.000
_cell.length_b   1.000
_cell.length_c   1.000
_cell.angle_alpha   90.00
_cell.angle_beta   90.00
_cell.angle_gamma   90.00
#
_symmetry.space_group_name_H-M   'P 1'
#
loop_
_entity.id
_entity.type
_entity.pdbx_description
1 polymer ?
#
loop_
_entity_poly.entity_id
_entity_poly.type
_entity_poly.pdbx_seq_one_letter_code
_entity_poly.pdbx_strand_id
1 'polypeptide(L)'
;MKSIADALQEARTFAAAREWQLPSDATVAEAQRLLDLLASEWPAPEVQADANGSISLEWEAGAHGWLRLTVTGQQKLEHAAVIAGDEYGLTEDFAAVLPSWAHELLRRLHVTPSALLQ
;
A
#
# COMPACT_ATOMS: atom_id res chain seq x y z
N MET A 1 2.31 14.80 -2.55
CA MET A 1 2.26 13.33 -2.40
C MET A 1 3.34 12.86 -1.47
N LYS A 2 3.02 11.99 -0.54
CA LYS A 2 3.98 11.46 0.42
C LYS A 2 4.81 10.35 -0.20
N SER A 3 6.14 10.48 -0.19
CA SER A 3 7.09 9.46 -0.63
C SER A 3 7.48 8.56 0.54
N ILE A 4 8.27 7.50 0.26
CA ILE A 4 8.84 6.67 1.32
C ILE A 4 9.72 7.53 2.23
N ALA A 5 10.52 8.44 1.66
CA ALA A 5 11.38 9.33 2.45
C ALA A 5 10.57 10.21 3.39
N ASP A 6 9.45 10.75 2.91
CA ASP A 6 8.55 11.57 3.74
C ASP A 6 7.93 10.74 4.86
N ALA A 7 7.49 9.51 4.56
CA ALA A 7 6.92 8.62 5.54
C ALA A 7 7.94 8.23 6.63
N LEU A 8 9.19 8.00 6.24
CA LEU A 8 10.27 7.70 7.18
C LEU A 8 10.58 8.89 8.08
N GLN A 9 10.60 10.10 7.53
CA GLN A 9 10.84 11.31 8.32
C GLN A 9 9.73 11.52 9.34
N GLU A 10 8.49 11.30 8.94
CA GLU A 10 7.33 11.38 9.83
C GLU A 10 7.41 10.34 10.94
N ALA A 11 7.79 9.10 10.60
CA ALA A 11 7.96 8.04 11.58
C ALA A 11 9.05 8.39 12.61
N ARG A 12 10.15 8.99 12.18
CA ARG A 12 11.21 9.43 13.09
C ARG A 12 10.71 10.48 14.06
N THR A 13 9.87 11.40 13.59
CA THR A 13 9.26 12.43 14.42
C THR A 13 8.38 11.79 15.49
N PHE A 14 7.54 10.84 15.12
CA PHE A 14 6.68 10.14 16.07
C PHE A 14 7.45 9.21 17.00
N ALA A 15 8.50 8.56 16.50
CA ALA A 15 9.33 7.67 17.32
C ALA A 15 10.04 8.43 18.44
N ALA A 16 10.40 9.69 18.21
CA ALA A 16 11.04 10.55 19.23
C ALA A 16 10.08 10.89 20.36
N ALA A 17 8.77 10.92 20.10
CA ALA A 17 7.75 11.33 21.07
C ALA A 17 6.92 10.18 21.61
N ARG A 18 6.93 9.02 20.95
CA ARG A 18 6.06 7.87 21.26
C ARG A 18 6.83 6.58 20.97
N GLU A 19 6.25 5.44 21.39
CA GLU A 19 6.85 4.12 21.18
C GLU A 19 6.56 3.58 19.78
N TRP A 20 7.02 4.28 18.76
CA TRP A 20 6.92 3.80 17.38
C TRP A 20 8.18 3.06 16.98
N GLN A 21 8.01 1.95 16.27
CA GLN A 21 9.10 1.25 15.63
C GLN A 21 9.40 1.89 14.28
N LEU A 22 10.68 2.10 13.99
CA LEU A 22 11.08 2.56 12.66
C LEU A 22 11.12 1.36 11.70
N PRO A 23 10.73 1.55 10.42
CA PRO A 23 10.89 0.50 9.43
C PRO A 23 12.34 0.07 9.30
N SER A 24 12.56 -1.24 9.17
CA SER A 24 13.89 -1.78 8.91
C SER A 24 14.31 -1.50 7.46
N ASP A 25 15.60 -1.67 7.18
CA ASP A 25 16.10 -1.54 5.81
C ASP A 25 15.42 -2.54 4.88
N ALA A 26 15.12 -3.75 5.36
CA ALA A 26 14.40 -4.75 4.59
C ALA A 26 12.99 -4.29 4.24
N THR A 27 12.28 -3.67 5.19
CA THR A 27 10.94 -3.14 4.96
C THR A 27 10.97 -2.01 3.93
N VAL A 28 11.94 -1.11 4.05
CA VAL A 28 12.09 -0.01 3.08
C VAL A 28 12.37 -0.55 1.69
N ALA A 29 13.26 -1.55 1.57
CA ALA A 29 13.57 -2.16 0.29
C ALA A 29 12.36 -2.84 -0.34
N GLU A 30 11.54 -3.53 0.45
CA GLU A 30 10.31 -4.15 -0.04
C GLU A 30 9.30 -3.11 -0.52
N ALA A 31 9.14 -2.03 0.23
CA ALA A 31 8.23 -0.95 -0.16
C ALA A 31 8.68 -0.30 -1.46
N GLN A 32 9.98 -0.06 -1.63
CA GLN A 32 10.51 0.50 -2.87
C GLN A 32 10.30 -0.46 -4.04
N ARG A 33 10.54 -1.75 -3.83
CA ARG A 33 10.30 -2.77 -4.86
C ARG A 33 8.82 -2.79 -5.27
N LEU A 34 7.93 -2.71 -4.29
CA LEU A 34 6.50 -2.70 -4.56
C LEU A 34 6.11 -1.49 -5.41
N LEU A 35 6.62 -0.30 -5.08
CA LEU A 35 6.37 0.90 -5.88
C LEU A 35 6.91 0.76 -7.29
N ASP A 36 8.11 0.17 -7.45
CA ASP A 36 8.73 0.00 -8.76
C ASP A 36 7.95 -1.00 -9.65
N LEU A 37 7.27 -1.96 -9.02
CA LEU A 37 6.47 -2.95 -9.74
C LEU A 37 5.09 -2.44 -10.15
N LEU A 38 4.62 -1.34 -9.53
CA LEU A 38 3.33 -0.77 -9.88
C LEU A 38 3.39 -0.07 -11.23
N ALA A 39 2.39 -0.35 -12.05
CA ALA A 39 2.31 0.27 -13.36
C ALA A 39 2.05 1.77 -13.24
N SER A 40 2.70 2.55 -14.12
CA SER A 40 2.53 4.01 -14.12
C SER A 40 1.12 4.47 -14.45
N GLU A 41 0.29 3.58 -14.95
CA GLU A 41 -1.12 3.88 -15.25
C GLU A 41 -1.97 4.06 -13.99
N TRP A 42 -1.50 3.56 -12.84
CA TRP A 42 -2.22 3.73 -11.59
C TRP A 42 -1.85 5.05 -10.92
N PRO A 43 -2.81 5.69 -10.23
CA PRO A 43 -2.47 6.83 -9.41
C PRO A 43 -1.44 6.45 -8.35
N ALA A 44 -0.63 7.41 -7.96
CA ALA A 44 0.36 7.18 -6.92
C ALA A 44 -0.34 6.97 -5.56
N PRO A 45 0.10 5.98 -4.78
CA PRO A 45 -0.49 5.73 -3.47
C PRO A 45 -0.02 6.73 -2.43
N GLU A 46 -0.78 6.84 -1.35
CA GLU A 46 -0.33 7.46 -0.12
C GLU A 46 0.59 6.48 0.59
N VAL A 47 1.81 6.91 0.91
CA VAL A 47 2.79 6.06 1.60
C VAL A 47 2.78 6.40 3.08
N GLN A 48 2.64 5.39 3.93
CA GLN A 48 2.64 5.56 5.39
C GLN A 48 3.60 4.58 6.05
N ALA A 49 4.32 5.06 7.06
CA ALA A 49 5.05 4.20 7.97
C ALA A 49 4.15 3.99 9.20
N ASP A 50 3.90 2.74 9.54
CA ASP A 50 3.02 2.38 10.63
C ASP A 50 3.79 2.26 11.96
N ALA A 51 3.09 2.34 13.08
CA ALA A 51 3.70 2.33 14.41
C ALA A 51 4.47 1.05 14.70
N ASN A 52 4.13 -0.06 14.04
CA ASN A 52 4.78 -1.35 14.22
C ASN A 52 5.99 -1.57 13.30
N GLY A 53 6.42 -0.55 12.55
CA GLY A 53 7.55 -0.65 11.65
C GLY A 53 7.22 -1.12 10.25
N SER A 54 5.96 -1.38 9.92
CA SER A 54 5.57 -1.72 8.55
C SER A 54 5.42 -0.46 7.70
N ILE A 55 5.36 -0.64 6.39
CA ILE A 55 5.07 0.44 5.43
C ILE A 55 3.86 0.03 4.61
N SER A 56 2.90 0.94 4.50
CA SER A 56 1.67 0.73 3.76
C SER A 56 1.57 1.69 2.59
N LEU A 57 1.02 1.19 1.49
CA LEU A 57 0.63 1.99 0.33
C LEU A 57 -0.89 1.95 0.25
N GLU A 58 -1.52 3.11 0.19
CA GLU A 58 -2.97 3.20 0.22
C GLU A 58 -3.50 4.02 -0.94
N TRP A 59 -4.56 3.51 -1.55
CA TRP A 59 -5.33 4.20 -2.57
C TRP A 59 -6.75 4.36 -2.08
N GLU A 60 -7.31 5.55 -2.23
CA GLU A 60 -8.70 5.82 -1.91
C GLU A 60 -9.44 6.29 -3.15
N ALA A 61 -10.64 5.78 -3.33
CA ALA A 61 -11.52 6.14 -4.43
C ALA A 61 -12.89 6.60 -3.91
N GLY A 62 -12.90 7.32 -2.81
CA GLY A 62 -14.10 7.87 -2.22
C GLY A 62 -15.12 6.79 -1.86
N ALA A 63 -16.36 6.98 -2.30
CA ALA A 63 -17.45 6.05 -2.01
C ALA A 63 -17.27 4.68 -2.68
N HIS A 64 -16.41 4.58 -3.71
CA HIS A 64 -16.15 3.31 -4.39
C HIS A 64 -15.32 2.35 -3.55
N GLY A 65 -14.43 2.86 -2.72
CA GLY A 65 -13.65 2.03 -1.81
C GLY A 65 -12.23 2.48 -1.60
N TRP A 66 -11.42 1.55 -1.10
CA TRP A 66 -10.00 1.79 -0.82
C TRP A 66 -9.23 0.47 -0.92
N LEU A 67 -7.92 0.58 -1.11
CA LEU A 67 -6.99 -0.56 -1.11
C LEU A 67 -5.75 -0.17 -0.33
N ARG A 68 -5.29 -1.05 0.55
CA ARG A 68 -4.03 -0.90 1.27
C ARG A 68 -3.16 -2.13 1.05
N LEU A 69 -1.91 -1.90 0.66
CA LEU A 69 -0.88 -2.93 0.55
C LEU A 69 0.18 -2.65 1.61
N THR A 70 0.55 -3.66 2.39
CA THR A 70 1.46 -3.50 3.53
C THR A 70 2.61 -4.49 3.44
N VAL A 71 3.83 -4.00 3.63
CA VAL A 71 5.04 -4.82 3.70
C VAL A 71 5.68 -4.69 5.08
N THR A 72 6.27 -5.79 5.57
CA THR A 72 6.79 -5.88 6.93
C THR A 72 8.28 -6.23 6.99
N GLY A 73 8.94 -6.39 5.84
CA GLY A 73 10.35 -6.80 5.77
C GLY A 73 10.57 -8.30 5.85
N GLN A 74 9.50 -9.09 5.77
CA GLN A 74 9.55 -10.55 5.90
C GLN A 74 9.18 -11.26 4.60
N GLN A 75 9.33 -10.59 3.47
CA GLN A 75 8.96 -11.11 2.15
C GLN A 75 7.49 -11.52 2.08
N LYS A 76 6.63 -10.76 2.73
CA LYS A 76 5.19 -10.95 2.74
C LYS A 76 4.51 -9.68 2.28
N LEU A 77 3.40 -9.83 1.59
CA LEU A 77 2.54 -8.74 1.18
C LEU A 77 1.16 -8.97 1.78
N GLU A 78 0.76 -8.06 2.65
CA GLU A 78 -0.58 -8.07 3.21
C GLU A 78 -1.44 -7.11 2.41
N HIS A 79 -2.70 -7.46 2.19
CA HIS A 79 -3.63 -6.51 1.61
C HIS A 79 -4.93 -6.47 2.38
N ALA A 80 -5.55 -5.31 2.36
CA ALA A 80 -6.90 -5.10 2.84
C ALA A 80 -7.58 -4.12 1.90
N ALA A 81 -8.82 -4.38 1.55
CA ALA A 81 -9.55 -3.52 0.63
C ALA A 81 -11.05 -3.62 0.87
N VAL A 82 -11.75 -2.53 0.57
CA VAL A 82 -13.20 -2.53 0.40
C VAL A 82 -13.46 -1.88 -0.95
N ILE A 83 -14.06 -2.60 -1.88
CA ILE A 83 -14.31 -2.12 -3.23
C ILE A 83 -15.74 -2.47 -3.62
N ALA A 84 -16.53 -1.47 -3.93
CA ALA A 84 -17.95 -1.64 -4.30
C ALA A 84 -18.73 -2.46 -3.26
N GLY A 85 -18.38 -2.31 -1.97
CA GLY A 85 -19.03 -3.00 -0.88
C GLY A 85 -18.46 -4.36 -0.53
N ASP A 86 -17.56 -4.91 -1.36
CA ASP A 86 -16.91 -6.19 -1.10
C ASP A 86 -15.61 -6.01 -0.32
N GLU A 87 -15.37 -6.88 0.66
CA GLU A 87 -14.17 -6.86 1.47
C GLU A 87 -13.16 -7.88 0.98
N TYR A 88 -11.89 -7.49 0.96
CA TYR A 88 -10.76 -8.34 0.57
C TYR A 88 -9.68 -8.23 1.64
N GLY A 89 -9.00 -9.34 1.91
CA GLY A 89 -7.88 -9.33 2.83
C GLY A 89 -7.15 -10.66 2.80
N LEU A 90 -5.83 -10.60 2.67
CA LEU A 90 -4.99 -11.80 2.63
C LEU A 90 -3.54 -11.41 2.85
N THR A 91 -2.73 -12.37 3.30
CA THR A 91 -1.28 -12.24 3.37
C THR A 91 -0.66 -13.30 2.46
N GLU A 92 0.23 -12.89 1.59
CA GLU A 92 0.89 -13.77 0.63
C GLU A 92 2.39 -13.51 0.57
N ASP A 93 3.13 -14.46 0.02
CA ASP A 93 4.55 -14.27 -0.22
C ASP A 93 4.76 -13.18 -1.27
N PHE A 94 5.77 -12.34 -1.04
CA PHE A 94 6.13 -11.26 -1.95
C PHE A 94 7.63 -11.29 -2.21
N ALA A 95 8.02 -11.48 -3.45
CA ALA A 95 9.42 -11.50 -3.85
C ALA A 95 9.68 -10.48 -4.95
N ALA A 96 9.79 -10.94 -6.20
CA ALA A 96 10.21 -10.07 -7.30
C ALA A 96 9.08 -9.65 -8.22
N VAL A 97 7.87 -10.20 -8.04
CA VAL A 97 6.74 -9.97 -8.96
C VAL A 97 5.52 -9.53 -8.17
N LEU A 98 4.82 -8.54 -8.69
CA LEU A 98 3.55 -8.11 -8.12
C LEU A 98 2.50 -9.19 -8.38
N PRO A 99 1.80 -9.68 -7.34
CA PRO A 99 0.75 -10.68 -7.54
C PRO A 99 -0.33 -10.18 -8.50
N SER A 100 -0.87 -11.08 -9.30
CA SER A 100 -1.90 -10.72 -10.30
C SER A 100 -3.14 -10.13 -9.65
N TRP A 101 -3.51 -10.58 -8.45
CA TRP A 101 -4.67 -10.03 -7.74
C TRP A 101 -4.49 -8.54 -7.39
N ALA A 102 -3.24 -8.09 -7.19
CA ALA A 102 -2.99 -6.68 -6.89
C ALA A 102 -3.35 -5.79 -8.08
N HIS A 103 -2.99 -6.19 -9.29
CA HIS A 103 -3.41 -5.49 -10.49
C HIS A 103 -4.93 -5.49 -10.65
N GLU A 104 -5.56 -6.62 -10.37
CA GLU A 104 -7.01 -6.76 -10.49
C GLU A 104 -7.74 -5.87 -9.49
N LEU A 105 -7.27 -5.80 -8.24
CA LEU A 105 -7.88 -4.94 -7.23
C LEU A 105 -7.68 -3.46 -7.56
N LEU A 106 -6.50 -3.07 -8.05
CA LEU A 106 -6.26 -1.69 -8.48
C LEU A 106 -7.17 -1.33 -9.65
N ARG A 107 -7.35 -2.25 -10.60
CA ARG A 107 -8.24 -2.05 -11.73
C ARG A 107 -9.67 -1.82 -11.25
N ARG A 108 -10.16 -2.67 -10.37
CA ARG A 108 -11.52 -2.56 -9.82
C ARG A 108 -11.73 -1.26 -9.05
N LEU A 109 -10.72 -0.87 -8.27
CA LEU A 109 -10.81 0.36 -7.48
C LEU A 109 -10.89 1.60 -8.35
N HIS A 110 -10.16 1.61 -9.48
CA HIS A 110 -10.04 2.79 -10.33
C HIS A 110 -10.96 2.79 -11.54
N VAL A 111 -11.81 1.77 -11.69
CA VAL A 111 -12.90 1.81 -12.67
C VAL A 111 -13.96 2.76 -12.13
N THR A 112 -14.23 3.84 -12.85
CA THR A 112 -15.20 4.85 -12.40
C THR A 112 -16.63 4.34 -12.56
N PRO A 113 -17.56 4.73 -11.66
CA PRO A 113 -18.96 4.35 -11.81
C PRO A 113 -19.58 4.77 -13.16
N SER A 114 -19.15 5.91 -13.71
CA SER A 114 -19.63 6.36 -15.02
C SER A 114 -19.20 5.42 -16.14
N ALA A 115 -18.01 4.81 -16.04
CA ALA A 115 -17.57 3.80 -17.01
C ALA A 115 -18.39 2.52 -16.90
N LEU A 116 -18.85 2.17 -15.70
CA LEU A 116 -19.68 1.00 -15.46
C LEU A 116 -21.10 1.14 -15.97
N LEU A 117 -21.57 2.37 -16.08
CA LEU A 117 -22.95 2.66 -16.53
C LEU A 117 -23.10 2.76 -18.04
N GLN A 118 -22.00 2.67 -18.75
CA GLN A 118 -22.00 2.78 -20.21
C GLN A 118 -21.96 1.45 -20.93
#